data_1e9ed57eee9a21ba2fb0f72f8293df4b
#
_entry.id   1e9ed57eee9a21ba2fb0f72f8293df4b
#
_cell.length_a   1.000
_cell.length_b   1.000
_cell.length_c   1.000
_cell.angle_alpha   90.00
_cell.angle_beta   90.00
_cell.angle_gamma   90.00
#
_symmetry.space_group_name_H-M   'P 1'
#
loop_
_entity.id
_entity.type
_entity.pdbx_description
1 polymer ?
#
loop_
_entity_poly.entity_id
_entity_poly.type
_entity_poly.pdbx_seq_one_letter_code
_entity_poly.pdbx_strand_id
1 'polypeptide(L)'
;ETVRSKKGIPHFVIESVSAIEDLVALIEDEDYRAPKVVANKVVAALAYFADPDDLIPDEIPVLGFLDDAIMIKIVEIEFKHELAAYRKFRRFQRGAEQRPWTSVARDRLPERLEAERKKLREEVDRKQKADEKKSPHIL
;
A
#
# COMPACT_ATOMS: atom_id res chain seq x y z
N GLU A 1 -8.61 4.91 14.59
CA GLU A 1 -9.87 4.48 15.17
C GLU A 1 -10.87 5.61 15.34
N THR A 2 -10.39 6.79 15.72
CA THR A 2 -11.26 7.95 15.86
C THR A 2 -12.00 8.30 14.57
N VAL A 3 -11.36 8.05 13.44
CA VAL A 3 -11.96 8.31 12.13
C VAL A 3 -13.20 7.46 11.92
N ARG A 4 -13.15 6.20 12.34
CA ARG A 4 -14.25 5.26 12.15
C ARG A 4 -15.43 5.54 13.05
N SER A 5 -15.20 6.11 14.20
CA SER A 5 -16.25 6.37 15.17
C SER A 5 -17.01 7.66 14.93
N LYS A 6 -16.52 8.54 14.08
CA LYS A 6 -17.17 9.81 13.80
C LYS A 6 -18.26 9.65 12.76
N LYS A 7 -19.46 10.05 13.15
CA LYS A 7 -20.58 10.08 12.22
C LYS A 7 -20.33 11.15 11.16
N GLY A 8 -20.75 10.85 9.95
CA GLY A 8 -20.66 11.80 8.86
C GLY A 8 -19.39 11.72 8.04
N ILE A 9 -18.41 10.89 8.45
CA ILE A 9 -17.23 10.68 7.63
C ILE A 9 -17.56 9.60 6.61
N PRO A 10 -17.47 9.93 5.31
CA PRO A 10 -17.75 8.94 4.29
C PRO A 10 -16.82 7.72 4.37
N HIS A 11 -17.37 6.57 4.04
CA HIS A 11 -16.62 5.31 4.09
C HIS A 11 -15.38 5.36 3.20
N PHE A 12 -15.47 6.01 2.04
CA PHE A 12 -14.32 6.08 1.13
C PHE A 12 -13.14 6.85 1.74
N VAL A 13 -13.39 7.79 2.65
CA VAL A 13 -12.32 8.50 3.34
C VAL A 13 -11.58 7.56 4.27
N ILE A 14 -12.32 6.71 4.98
CA ILE A 14 -11.74 5.71 5.87
C ILE A 14 -10.87 4.73 5.09
N GLU A 15 -11.37 4.26 3.96
CA GLU A 15 -10.60 3.35 3.09
C GLU A 15 -9.33 4.01 2.57
N SER A 16 -9.43 5.30 2.23
CA SER A 16 -8.29 6.05 1.71
C SER A 16 -7.20 6.20 2.75
N VAL A 17 -7.57 6.48 4.00
CA VAL A 17 -6.61 6.58 5.10
C VAL A 17 -5.92 5.23 5.29
N SER A 18 -6.69 4.15 5.23
CA SER A 18 -6.14 2.80 5.38
C SER A 18 -5.13 2.49 4.27
N ALA A 19 -5.42 2.90 3.04
CA ALA A 19 -4.50 2.70 1.92
C ALA A 19 -3.18 3.45 2.12
N ILE A 20 -3.25 4.68 2.63
CA ILE A 20 -2.05 5.47 2.93
C ILE A 20 -1.22 4.77 4.00
N GLU A 21 -1.87 4.29 5.06
CA GLU A 21 -1.17 3.57 6.13
C GLU A 21 -0.46 2.34 5.60
N ASP A 22 -1.11 1.60 4.70
CA ASP A 22 -0.51 0.41 4.10
C ASP A 22 0.68 0.76 3.22
N LEU A 23 0.61 1.87 2.47
CA LEU A 23 1.72 2.31 1.64
C LEU A 23 2.92 2.71 2.48
N VAL A 24 2.69 3.42 3.58
CA VAL A 24 3.77 3.80 4.49
C VAL A 24 4.40 2.54 5.10
N ALA A 25 3.57 1.60 5.56
CA ALA A 25 4.06 0.36 6.13
C ALA A 25 4.89 -0.42 5.11
N LEU A 26 4.44 -0.43 3.86
CA LEU A 26 5.11 -1.15 2.77
C LEU A 26 6.55 -0.67 2.57
N ILE A 27 6.76 0.64 2.56
CA ILE A 27 8.10 1.18 2.34
C ILE A 27 8.99 1.09 3.58
N GLU A 28 8.40 0.92 4.75
CA GLU A 28 9.16 0.81 6.00
C GLU A 28 9.44 -0.63 6.41
N ASP A 29 8.79 -1.59 5.78
CA ASP A 29 8.91 -2.99 6.17
C ASP A 29 10.24 -3.58 5.69
N GLU A 30 11.11 -3.89 6.64
CA GLU A 30 12.44 -4.42 6.35
C GLU A 30 12.41 -5.84 5.82
N ASP A 31 11.38 -6.60 6.16
CA ASP A 31 11.25 -7.97 5.67
C ASP A 31 10.70 -8.01 4.26
N TYR A 32 9.78 -7.10 3.94
CA TYR A 32 9.22 -7.02 2.59
C TYR A 32 10.23 -6.47 1.60
N ARG A 33 11.00 -5.50 2.01
CA ARG A 33 12.07 -4.86 1.23
C ARG A 33 11.60 -4.47 -0.17
N ALA A 34 10.69 -3.52 -0.24
CA ALA A 34 10.22 -3.01 -1.50
C ALA A 34 11.39 -2.49 -2.35
N PRO A 35 11.37 -2.69 -3.66
CA PRO A 35 12.44 -2.16 -4.52
C PRO A 35 12.54 -0.65 -4.35
N LYS A 36 13.74 -0.14 -4.46
CA LYS A 36 13.99 1.29 -4.29
C LYS A 36 13.16 2.14 -5.24
N VAL A 37 12.97 1.66 -6.46
CA VAL A 37 12.14 2.36 -7.44
C VAL A 37 10.71 2.51 -6.94
N VAL A 38 10.16 1.44 -6.37
CA VAL A 38 8.79 1.45 -5.81
C VAL A 38 8.74 2.39 -4.62
N ALA A 39 9.69 2.27 -3.70
CA ALA A 39 9.73 3.11 -2.50
C ALA A 39 9.80 4.60 -2.88
N ASN A 40 10.63 4.95 -3.85
CA ASN A 40 10.77 6.33 -4.30
C ASN A 40 9.47 6.85 -4.90
N LYS A 41 8.77 6.04 -5.67
CA LYS A 41 7.49 6.42 -6.26
C LYS A 41 6.43 6.64 -5.20
N VAL A 42 6.39 5.76 -4.20
CA VAL A 42 5.43 5.89 -3.10
C VAL A 42 5.71 7.15 -2.30
N VAL A 43 6.99 7.41 -1.97
CA VAL A 43 7.36 8.61 -1.23
C VAL A 43 6.98 9.86 -2.01
N ALA A 44 7.24 9.88 -3.31
CA ALA A 44 6.88 11.04 -4.15
C ALA A 44 5.37 11.26 -4.16
N ALA A 45 4.60 10.19 -4.27
CA ALA A 45 3.14 10.29 -4.26
C ALA A 45 2.63 10.79 -2.91
N LEU A 46 3.18 10.28 -1.81
CA LEU A 46 2.77 10.70 -0.47
C LEU A 46 3.16 12.15 -0.18
N ALA A 47 4.30 12.58 -0.71
CA ALA A 47 4.72 13.97 -0.54
C ALA A 47 3.73 14.95 -1.15
N TYR A 48 3.01 14.52 -2.17
CA TYR A 48 2.00 15.33 -2.81
C TYR A 48 0.88 15.72 -1.83
N PHE A 49 0.54 14.81 -0.92
CA PHE A 49 -0.52 15.08 0.07
C PHE A 49 -0.04 15.98 1.20
N ALA A 50 1.26 16.15 1.35
CA ALA A 50 1.82 17.02 2.37
C ALA A 50 1.98 18.47 1.87
N ASP A 51 1.68 18.70 0.59
CA ASP A 51 1.82 20.01 -0.01
C ASP A 51 0.74 20.95 0.54
N PRO A 52 1.14 22.10 1.13
CA PRO A 52 0.16 23.06 1.65
C PRO A 52 -0.65 23.76 0.57
N ASP A 53 -0.23 23.66 -0.69
CA ASP A 53 -0.92 24.30 -1.82
C ASP A 53 -1.89 23.34 -2.48
N ASP A 54 -2.83 22.79 -1.70
CA ASP A 54 -3.86 21.92 -2.22
C ASP A 54 -4.75 22.67 -3.21
N LEU A 55 -5.24 21.91 -4.19
CA LEU A 55 -6.12 22.47 -5.22
C LEU A 55 -7.39 23.07 -4.64
N ILE A 56 -7.93 22.46 -3.59
CA ILE A 56 -9.12 22.93 -2.91
C ILE A 56 -8.74 23.39 -1.52
N PRO A 57 -9.09 24.64 -1.15
CA PRO A 57 -8.74 25.15 0.18
C PRO A 57 -9.37 24.32 1.31
N ASP A 58 -8.60 24.09 2.34
CA ASP A 58 -9.06 23.34 3.51
C ASP A 58 -10.16 24.07 4.29
N GLU A 59 -10.39 25.32 3.97
CA GLU A 59 -11.48 26.11 4.56
C GLU A 59 -12.85 25.50 4.27
N ILE A 60 -12.93 24.69 3.22
CA ILE A 60 -14.15 23.96 2.88
C ILE A 60 -13.89 22.49 3.13
N PRO A 61 -14.10 22.00 4.37
CA PRO A 61 -13.66 20.67 4.77
C PRO A 61 -14.19 19.53 3.90
N VAL A 62 -15.46 19.61 3.50
CA VAL A 62 -16.06 18.53 2.69
C VAL A 62 -15.37 18.40 1.34
N LEU A 63 -15.10 19.53 0.70
CA LEU A 63 -14.44 19.54 -0.61
C LEU A 63 -12.96 19.14 -0.47
N GLY A 64 -12.33 19.57 0.63
CA GLY A 64 -10.95 19.18 0.90
C GLY A 64 -10.81 17.68 1.07
N PHE A 65 -11.70 17.06 1.83
CA PHE A 65 -11.69 15.60 2.00
C PHE A 65 -11.93 14.89 0.69
N LEU A 66 -12.80 15.40 -0.14
CA LEU A 66 -13.10 14.78 -1.43
C LEU A 66 -11.91 14.84 -2.36
N ASP A 67 -11.22 15.97 -2.40
CA ASP A 67 -10.02 16.15 -3.21
C ASP A 67 -8.94 15.17 -2.80
N ASP A 68 -8.65 15.09 -1.49
CA ASP A 68 -7.66 14.16 -0.97
C ASP A 68 -8.04 12.71 -1.26
N ALA A 69 -9.31 12.37 -1.10
CA ALA A 69 -9.77 11.00 -1.34
C ALA A 69 -9.62 10.62 -2.81
N ILE A 70 -9.87 11.53 -3.73
CA ILE A 70 -9.69 11.28 -5.16
C ILE A 70 -8.22 11.05 -5.46
N MET A 71 -7.34 11.89 -4.94
CA MET A 71 -5.90 11.74 -5.14
C MET A 71 -5.38 10.43 -4.58
N ILE A 72 -5.84 10.08 -3.39
CA ILE A 72 -5.44 8.81 -2.75
C ILE A 72 -5.94 7.63 -3.59
N LYS A 73 -7.14 7.72 -4.14
CA LYS A 73 -7.67 6.65 -4.98
C LYS A 73 -6.82 6.47 -6.23
N ILE A 74 -6.35 7.54 -6.82
CA ILE A 74 -5.46 7.48 -7.99
C ILE A 74 -4.16 6.76 -7.60
N VAL A 75 -3.58 7.11 -6.46
CA VAL A 75 -2.37 6.48 -5.97
C VAL A 75 -2.62 5.00 -5.69
N GLU A 76 -3.75 4.68 -5.09
CA GLU A 76 -4.13 3.30 -4.79
C GLU A 76 -4.20 2.46 -6.07
N ILE A 77 -4.79 3.01 -7.12
CA ILE A 77 -4.89 2.32 -8.41
C ILE A 77 -3.50 2.11 -9.01
N GLU A 78 -2.64 3.12 -8.92
CA GLU A 78 -1.29 3.02 -9.46
C GLU A 78 -0.48 1.92 -8.78
N PHE A 79 -0.64 1.76 -7.48
CA PHE A 79 0.10 0.78 -6.69
C PHE A 79 -0.72 -0.45 -6.33
N LYS A 80 -1.81 -0.72 -7.04
CA LYS A 80 -2.75 -1.79 -6.66
C LYS A 80 -2.10 -3.16 -6.55
N HIS A 81 -1.20 -3.50 -7.46
CA HIS A 81 -0.52 -4.80 -7.44
C HIS A 81 0.48 -4.89 -6.30
N GLU A 82 1.18 -3.80 -6.07
CA GLU A 82 2.15 -3.74 -4.97
C GLU A 82 1.43 -3.83 -3.62
N LEU A 83 0.33 -3.10 -3.47
CA LEU A 83 -0.48 -3.16 -2.25
C LEU A 83 -1.05 -4.55 -2.01
N ALA A 84 -1.55 -5.19 -3.06
CA ALA A 84 -2.10 -6.54 -2.93
C ALA A 84 -1.02 -7.52 -2.49
N ALA A 85 0.17 -7.42 -3.06
CA ALA A 85 1.29 -8.28 -2.71
C ALA A 85 1.73 -8.03 -1.26
N TYR A 86 1.84 -6.77 -0.87
CA TYR A 86 2.25 -6.43 0.48
C TYR A 86 1.24 -6.94 1.52
N ARG A 87 -0.04 -6.81 1.23
CA ARG A 87 -1.08 -7.31 2.13
C ARG A 87 -1.02 -8.82 2.29
N LYS A 88 -0.71 -9.53 1.20
CA LYS A 88 -0.49 -10.98 1.26
C LYS A 88 0.74 -11.32 2.09
N PHE A 89 1.82 -10.55 1.90
CA PHE A 89 3.04 -10.76 2.66
C PHE A 89 2.80 -10.58 4.15
N ARG A 90 2.08 -9.55 4.53
CA ARG A 90 1.76 -9.29 5.93
C ARG A 90 0.91 -10.40 6.55
N ARG A 91 -0.05 -10.91 5.79
CA ARG A 91 -0.85 -12.04 6.28
C ARG A 91 0.01 -13.27 6.49
N PHE A 92 0.93 -13.52 5.58
CA PHE A 92 1.85 -14.64 5.72
C PHE A 92 2.75 -14.46 6.95
N GLN A 93 3.30 -13.27 7.12
CA GLN A 93 4.17 -12.92 8.23
C GLN A 93 3.45 -13.09 9.57
N ARG A 94 2.23 -12.57 9.68
CA ARG A 94 1.43 -12.70 10.91
C ARG A 94 1.10 -14.15 11.22
N GLY A 95 0.73 -14.91 10.20
CA GLY A 95 0.45 -16.31 10.38
C GLY A 95 1.65 -17.08 10.89
N ALA A 96 2.82 -16.76 10.34
CA ALA A 96 4.07 -17.38 10.77
C ALA A 96 4.40 -17.04 12.22
N GLU A 97 4.22 -15.77 12.61
CA GLU A 97 4.51 -15.32 13.97
C GLU A 97 3.60 -15.95 15.00
N GLN A 98 2.37 -16.27 14.64
CA GLN A 98 1.39 -16.82 15.56
C GLN A 98 1.46 -18.32 15.70
N ARG A 99 2.20 -19.01 14.86
CA ARG A 99 2.30 -20.48 14.93
C ARG A 99 3.25 -20.91 16.04
N PRO A 100 2.92 -22.04 16.73
CA PRO A 100 3.85 -22.62 17.70
C PRO A 100 4.97 -23.37 16.97
N TRP A 101 5.97 -22.64 16.55
CA TRP A 101 7.10 -23.20 15.82
C TRP A 101 8.04 -23.99 16.72
N THR A 102 8.58 -25.11 16.21
CA THR A 102 9.73 -25.72 16.83
C THR A 102 10.92 -24.77 16.62
N SER A 103 11.97 -24.94 17.42
CA SER A 103 13.15 -24.07 17.27
C SER A 103 13.77 -24.21 15.88
N VAL A 104 13.82 -25.44 15.34
CA VAL A 104 14.36 -25.66 13.99
C VAL A 104 13.51 -24.96 12.94
N ALA A 105 12.19 -25.05 13.02
CA ALA A 105 11.31 -24.41 12.09
C ALA A 105 11.41 -22.89 12.19
N ARG A 106 11.54 -22.38 13.41
CA ARG A 106 11.69 -20.94 13.64
C ARG A 106 12.97 -20.40 13.02
N ASP A 107 14.05 -21.17 13.07
CA ASP A 107 15.32 -20.77 12.47
C ASP A 107 15.24 -20.64 10.96
N ARG A 108 14.28 -21.33 10.35
CA ARG A 108 14.07 -21.27 8.90
C ARG A 108 13.10 -20.17 8.49
N LEU A 109 12.50 -19.47 9.45
CA LEU A 109 11.52 -18.44 9.15
C LEU A 109 12.06 -17.33 8.23
N PRO A 110 13.28 -16.82 8.45
CA PRO A 110 13.81 -15.79 7.54
C PRO A 110 13.88 -16.25 6.09
N GLU A 111 14.25 -17.51 5.86
CA GLU A 111 14.33 -18.06 4.51
C GLU A 111 12.94 -18.18 3.88
N ARG A 112 11.94 -18.53 4.69
CA ARG A 112 10.57 -18.65 4.22
C ARG A 112 9.97 -17.29 3.89
N LEU A 113 10.28 -16.28 4.69
CA LEU A 113 9.85 -14.92 4.41
C LEU A 113 10.48 -14.41 3.11
N GLU A 114 11.76 -14.72 2.91
CA GLU A 114 12.48 -14.36 1.69
C GLU A 114 11.86 -15.00 0.45
N ALA A 115 11.52 -16.29 0.55
CA ALA A 115 10.89 -17.01 -0.54
C ALA A 115 9.52 -16.42 -0.89
N GLU A 116 8.75 -16.08 0.14
CA GLU A 116 7.43 -15.48 -0.07
C GLU A 116 7.57 -14.09 -0.70
N ARG A 117 8.55 -13.32 -0.25
CA ARG A 117 8.82 -11.99 -0.81
C ARG A 117 9.15 -12.09 -2.30
N LYS A 118 10.01 -13.01 -2.68
CA LYS A 118 10.39 -13.21 -4.08
C LYS A 118 9.21 -13.62 -4.93
N LYS A 119 8.40 -14.55 -4.43
CA LYS A 119 7.21 -15.01 -5.12
C LYS A 119 6.25 -13.86 -5.39
N LEU A 120 6.03 -13.02 -4.38
CA LEU A 120 5.12 -11.88 -4.52
C LEU A 120 5.68 -10.82 -5.44
N ARG A 121 6.99 -10.62 -5.43
CA ARG A 121 7.64 -9.68 -6.35
C ARG A 121 7.44 -10.10 -7.80
N GLU A 122 7.60 -11.38 -8.08
CA GLU A 122 7.36 -11.91 -9.42
C GLU A 122 5.89 -11.76 -9.82
N GLU A 123 4.99 -11.94 -8.86
CA GLU A 123 3.56 -11.78 -9.10
C GLU A 123 3.23 -10.33 -9.48
N VAL A 124 3.80 -9.37 -8.76
CA VAL A 124 3.60 -7.95 -9.07
C VAL A 124 4.11 -7.62 -10.47
N ASP A 125 5.33 -8.05 -10.77
CA ASP A 125 5.94 -7.78 -12.07
C ASP A 125 5.12 -8.36 -13.20
N ARG A 126 4.63 -9.57 -13.04
CA ARG A 126 3.81 -10.23 -14.05
C ARG A 126 2.49 -9.50 -14.27
N LYS A 127 1.83 -9.09 -13.18
CA LYS A 127 0.54 -8.41 -13.29
C LYS A 127 0.69 -7.01 -13.89
N GLN A 128 1.77 -6.32 -13.56
CA GLN A 128 2.03 -5.00 -14.14
C GLN A 128 2.27 -5.10 -15.64
N LYS A 129 3.02 -6.10 -16.08
CA LYS A 129 3.26 -6.33 -17.50
C LYS A 129 1.97 -6.69 -18.23
N ALA A 130 1.12 -7.48 -17.60
CA ALA A 130 -0.16 -7.83 -18.19
C ALA A 130 -1.05 -6.61 -18.36
N ASP A 131 -1.05 -5.71 -17.38
CA ASP A 131 -1.82 -4.48 -17.47
C ASP A 131 -1.31 -3.56 -18.57
N GLU A 132 0.01 -3.47 -18.74
CA GLU A 132 0.61 -2.66 -19.81
C GLU A 132 0.19 -3.15 -21.18
N LYS A 133 0.08 -4.47 -21.37
CA LYS A 133 -0.35 -5.03 -22.63
C LYS A 133 -1.83 -4.81 -22.90
N LYS A 134 -2.66 -4.81 -21.84
CA LYS A 134 -4.10 -4.66 -21.98
C LYS A 134 -4.53 -3.22 -22.15
N SER A 135 -3.78 -2.30 -21.60
CA SER A 135 -4.14 -0.88 -21.65
C SER A 135 -3.56 -0.24 -22.86
N PRO A 136 -4.39 0.14 -23.85
CA PRO A 136 -3.87 0.91 -24.97
C PRO A 136 -3.38 2.24 -24.43
N HIS A 137 -2.22 2.65 -24.92
CA HIS A 137 -1.70 3.96 -24.55
C HIS A 137 -2.54 5.03 -25.22
N ILE A 138 -3.19 5.80 -24.40
CA ILE A 138 -4.03 6.88 -24.90
C ILE A 138 -3.20 8.09 -25.27
N LEU A 139 -2.03 8.14 -24.72
CA LEU A 139 -1.11 9.28 -24.95
C LEU A 139 -0.19 9.05 -26.13
#